data_5ce64e5430d046d77c459075d43cefee
#
_entry.id   5ce64e5430d046d77c459075d43cefee
#
_cell.length_a   1.000
_cell.length_b   1.000
_cell.length_c   1.000
_cell.angle_alpha   90.00
_cell.angle_beta   90.00
_cell.angle_gamma   90.00
#
_symmetry.space_group_name_H-M   'P 1'
#
loop_
_entity.id
_entity.type
_entity.pdbx_description
1 polymer ?
#
loop_
_entity_poly.entity_id
_entity_poly.type
_entity_poly.pdbx_seq_one_letter_code
_entity_poly.pdbx_strand_id
1 'polypeptide(L)'
;MDAVSRLIRLLSTKLEPMAGNKKNNLPKEIRNSKVLRDYIVEARFEAGIILTGTEVKSLRAAKASVNEGFCRFVKSDLFIYGLHIDEYAWGSMNNHIPRRERKLLLHRHELRKLKKHMEAGGKNIIPTRLYFKEALVKVEIGLCVGKKLFDKREDLKKKAVMRDMD
;
A
#
# COMPACT_ATOMS: atom_id res chain seq x y z
N MET A 1 -4.78 -27.14 -57.55
CA MET A 1 -4.47 -26.23 -56.44
C MET A 1 -5.64 -26.30 -55.49
N ASP A 2 -5.43 -26.97 -54.38
CA ASP A 2 -6.46 -27.57 -53.54
C ASP A 2 -7.20 -26.59 -52.69
N ALA A 3 -8.51 -26.84 -52.52
CA ALA A 3 -9.42 -26.10 -51.68
C ALA A 3 -8.93 -25.99 -50.20
N VAL A 4 -8.09 -26.94 -49.77
CA VAL A 4 -7.46 -26.99 -48.46
C VAL A 4 -6.47 -25.83 -48.24
N SER A 5 -5.70 -25.48 -49.29
CA SER A 5 -4.74 -24.38 -49.23
C SER A 5 -5.43 -23.00 -49.15
N ARG A 6 -6.62 -22.87 -49.69
CA ARG A 6 -7.44 -21.66 -49.54
C ARG A 6 -8.05 -21.54 -48.16
N LEU A 7 -8.46 -22.66 -47.55
CA LEU A 7 -9.03 -22.68 -46.20
C LEU A 7 -7.98 -22.32 -45.13
N ILE A 8 -6.76 -22.81 -45.28
CA ILE A 8 -5.65 -22.49 -44.38
C ILE A 8 -5.28 -20.99 -44.47
N ARG A 9 -5.33 -20.39 -45.66
CA ARG A 9 -5.12 -18.95 -45.83
C ARG A 9 -6.19 -18.07 -45.25
N LEU A 10 -7.46 -18.54 -45.19
CA LEU A 10 -8.58 -17.83 -44.61
C LEU A 10 -8.60 -17.88 -43.05
N LEU A 11 -8.01 -18.92 -42.48
CA LEU A 11 -7.87 -19.08 -41.03
C LEU A 11 -6.65 -18.37 -40.44
N SER A 12 -5.70 -17.93 -41.28
CA SER A 12 -4.51 -17.19 -40.83
C SER A 12 -4.68 -15.66 -40.87
N THR A 13 -5.88 -15.18 -41.23
CA THR A 13 -6.16 -13.75 -41.25
C THR A 13 -6.90 -13.36 -39.95
N LYS A 14 -6.20 -12.60 -39.11
CA LYS A 14 -6.71 -11.86 -37.95
C LYS A 14 -6.91 -12.61 -36.63
N LEU A 15 -5.81 -13.10 -36.10
CA LEU A 15 -5.54 -12.90 -34.68
C LEU A 15 -4.55 -11.73 -34.58
N GLU A 16 -5.03 -10.53 -34.81
CA GLU A 16 -4.33 -9.36 -34.31
C GLU A 16 -4.35 -9.45 -32.77
N PRO A 17 -3.17 -9.40 -32.12
CA PRO A 17 -3.17 -9.23 -30.67
C PRO A 17 -3.82 -7.88 -30.39
N MET A 18 -4.99 -7.88 -29.78
CA MET A 18 -5.52 -6.69 -29.10
C MET A 18 -4.60 -6.34 -27.93
N ALA A 19 -3.37 -5.98 -28.24
CA ALA A 19 -2.49 -5.26 -27.37
C ALA A 19 -2.96 -3.79 -27.32
N GLY A 20 -4.18 -3.60 -26.84
CA GLY A 20 -4.58 -2.37 -26.23
C GLY A 20 -3.67 -2.21 -25.01
N ASN A 21 -2.60 -1.45 -25.17
CA ASN A 21 -1.77 -0.95 -24.10
C ASN A 21 -2.66 -0.05 -23.22
N LYS A 22 -3.56 -0.67 -22.43
CA LYS A 22 -4.17 -0.04 -21.27
C LYS A 22 -2.97 0.27 -20.37
N LYS A 23 -2.41 1.47 -20.52
CA LYS A 23 -1.60 2.09 -19.49
C LYS A 23 -2.40 1.84 -18.23
N ASN A 24 -1.90 0.92 -17.37
CA ASN A 24 -2.49 0.62 -16.08
C ASN A 24 -2.46 1.94 -15.33
N ASN A 25 -3.56 2.68 -15.40
CA ASN A 25 -3.75 3.93 -14.71
C ASN A 25 -4.08 3.60 -13.25
N LEU A 26 -3.22 2.75 -12.66
CA LEU A 26 -3.28 2.43 -11.25
C LEU A 26 -2.96 3.72 -10.50
N PRO A 27 -3.70 4.02 -9.44
CA PRO A 27 -3.46 5.25 -8.69
C PRO A 27 -2.03 5.26 -8.18
N LYS A 28 -1.45 6.46 -8.19
CA LYS A 28 -0.17 6.69 -7.55
C LYS A 28 -0.25 6.23 -6.10
N GLU A 29 0.90 5.83 -5.55
CA GLU A 29 1.01 5.42 -4.15
C GLU A 29 0.37 6.41 -3.18
N ILE A 30 -0.29 5.90 -2.16
CA ILE A 30 -0.87 6.67 -1.05
C ILE A 30 0.17 6.70 0.05
N ARG A 31 0.77 7.86 0.31
CA ARG A 31 1.86 8.03 1.29
C ARG A 31 1.36 8.53 2.64
N ASN A 32 2.02 8.08 3.69
CA ASN A 32 1.84 8.63 5.03
C ASN A 32 2.74 9.87 5.20
N SER A 33 2.12 11.03 5.11
CA SER A 33 2.85 12.31 5.24
C SER A 33 3.34 12.60 6.66
N LYS A 34 2.78 11.94 7.67
CA LYS A 34 3.12 12.17 9.07
C LYS A 34 4.34 11.37 9.54
N VAL A 35 4.63 10.22 8.92
CA VAL A 35 5.68 9.30 9.38
C VAL A 35 7.04 9.99 9.45
N LEU A 36 7.50 10.59 8.38
CA LEU A 36 8.83 11.22 8.33
C LEU A 36 8.95 12.46 9.23
N ARG A 37 7.81 13.09 9.55
CA ARG A 37 7.76 14.23 10.48
C ARG A 37 7.90 13.79 11.92
N ASP A 38 7.21 12.71 12.30
CA ASP A 38 7.03 12.31 13.69
C ASP A 38 7.96 11.18 14.13
N TYR A 39 8.52 10.45 13.17
CA TYR A 39 9.30 9.23 13.42
C TYR A 39 10.58 9.15 12.61
N ILE A 40 11.55 8.39 13.13
CA ILE A 40 12.73 7.92 12.41
C ILE A 40 12.44 6.48 11.97
N VAL A 41 12.54 6.21 10.67
CA VAL A 41 12.33 4.87 10.11
C VAL A 41 13.66 4.14 10.07
N GLU A 42 13.82 3.11 10.89
CA GLU A 42 15.06 2.31 10.97
C GLU A 42 15.10 1.19 9.92
N ALA A 43 13.96 0.56 9.66
CA ALA A 43 13.86 -0.52 8.68
C ALA A 43 12.50 -0.48 8.00
N ARG A 44 12.44 -0.98 6.75
CA ARG A 44 11.22 -1.05 5.96
C ARG A 44 10.98 -2.49 5.52
N PHE A 45 9.70 -2.87 5.46
CA PHE A 45 9.25 -4.19 5.03
C PHE A 45 8.07 -4.03 4.07
N GLU A 46 8.01 -4.87 3.04
CA GLU A 46 6.86 -4.94 2.13
C GLU A 46 5.91 -6.02 2.62
N ALA A 47 4.67 -5.66 2.88
CA ALA A 47 3.62 -6.57 3.30
C ALA A 47 2.50 -6.66 2.27
N GLY A 48 1.92 -7.83 2.10
CA GLY A 48 0.60 -7.98 1.49
C GLY A 48 -0.48 -7.54 2.47
N ILE A 49 -1.68 -7.25 2.00
CA ILE A 49 -2.82 -6.88 2.82
C ILE A 49 -4.08 -7.62 2.34
N ILE A 50 -4.87 -8.14 3.29
CA ILE A 50 -6.13 -8.79 2.99
C ILE A 50 -7.24 -7.74 2.90
N LEU A 51 -7.80 -7.59 1.70
CA LEU A 51 -8.82 -6.61 1.38
C LEU A 51 -10.08 -7.27 0.81
N THR A 52 -11.22 -6.60 0.95
CA THR A 52 -12.46 -6.94 0.26
C THR A 52 -12.48 -6.32 -1.14
N GLY A 53 -13.37 -6.81 -2.01
CA GLY A 53 -13.47 -6.29 -3.38
C GLY A 53 -13.86 -4.81 -3.43
N THR A 54 -14.72 -4.35 -2.52
CA THR A 54 -15.12 -2.93 -2.40
C THR A 54 -13.96 -2.04 -1.98
N GLU A 55 -13.10 -2.50 -1.07
CA GLU A 55 -11.89 -1.78 -0.66
C GLU A 55 -10.89 -1.62 -1.81
N VAL A 56 -10.66 -2.68 -2.58
CA VAL A 56 -9.77 -2.62 -3.75
C VAL A 56 -10.29 -1.63 -4.78
N LYS A 57 -11.61 -1.56 -5.00
CA LYS A 57 -12.22 -0.59 -5.93
C LYS A 57 -12.03 0.85 -5.44
N SER A 58 -12.21 1.11 -4.14
CA SER A 58 -11.96 2.43 -3.55
C SER A 58 -10.49 2.82 -3.62
N LEU A 59 -9.57 1.89 -3.38
CA LEU A 59 -8.13 2.11 -3.53
C LEU A 59 -7.71 2.44 -4.96
N ARG A 60 -8.32 1.81 -5.97
CA ARG A 60 -8.10 2.16 -7.38
C ARG A 60 -8.54 3.58 -7.71
N ALA A 61 -9.53 4.10 -6.99
CA ALA A 61 -9.95 5.50 -7.07
C ALA A 61 -9.13 6.45 -6.18
N ALA A 62 -8.03 5.96 -5.56
CA ALA A 62 -7.18 6.69 -4.61
C ALA A 62 -7.94 7.23 -3.38
N LYS A 63 -9.07 6.63 -3.02
CA LYS A 63 -9.91 7.03 -1.89
C LYS A 63 -9.50 6.31 -0.62
N ALA A 64 -8.31 6.63 -0.10
CA ALA A 64 -7.83 6.10 1.16
C ALA A 64 -6.80 7.02 1.82
N SER A 65 -6.62 6.88 3.14
CA SER A 65 -5.61 7.58 3.93
C SER A 65 -4.91 6.64 4.90
N VAL A 66 -3.59 6.67 4.90
CA VAL A 66 -2.74 5.88 5.81
C VAL A 66 -2.15 6.71 6.94
N ASN A 67 -2.49 8.00 7.05
CA ASN A 67 -1.85 8.95 7.96
C ASN A 67 -2.00 8.61 9.44
N GLU A 68 -3.06 7.92 9.82
CA GLU A 68 -3.35 7.50 11.19
C GLU A 68 -3.15 6.00 11.40
N GLY A 69 -2.56 5.34 10.39
CA GLY A 69 -2.30 3.91 10.42
C GLY A 69 -1.20 3.56 11.42
N PHE A 70 -1.38 2.46 12.12
CA PHE A 70 -0.36 1.80 12.92
C PHE A 70 -0.58 0.29 12.86
N CYS A 71 0.47 -0.48 13.14
CA CYS A 71 0.38 -1.93 13.11
C CYS A 71 0.61 -2.53 14.50
N ARG A 72 -0.14 -3.58 14.81
CA ARG A 72 0.00 -4.34 16.06
C ARG A 72 -0.03 -5.84 15.80
N PHE A 73 0.69 -6.58 16.62
CA PHE A 73 0.60 -8.03 16.66
C PHE A 73 -0.65 -8.46 17.43
N VAL A 74 -1.41 -9.36 16.82
CA VAL A 74 -2.46 -10.13 17.47
C VAL A 74 -2.04 -11.59 17.38
N LYS A 75 -1.64 -12.18 18.51
CA LYS A 75 -1.00 -13.51 18.57
C LYS A 75 0.28 -13.56 17.72
N SER A 76 0.23 -14.24 16.58
CA SER A 76 1.38 -14.40 15.67
C SER A 76 1.25 -13.59 14.39
N ASP A 77 0.13 -12.96 14.17
CA ASP A 77 -0.20 -12.20 12.96
C ASP A 77 -0.08 -10.70 13.18
N LEU A 78 0.25 -9.97 12.13
CA LEU A 78 0.33 -8.52 12.14
C LEU A 78 -0.93 -7.93 11.52
N PHE A 79 -1.55 -6.98 12.20
CA PHE A 79 -2.73 -6.24 11.73
C PHE A 79 -2.44 -4.75 11.62
N ILE A 80 -3.05 -4.12 10.62
CA ILE A 80 -3.05 -2.68 10.46
C ILE A 80 -4.36 -2.10 10.97
N TYR A 81 -4.25 -1.06 11.79
CA TYR A 81 -5.33 -0.27 12.37
C TYR A 81 -5.26 1.17 11.85
N GLY A 82 -6.38 1.88 11.88
CA GLY A 82 -6.43 3.30 11.50
C GLY A 82 -6.22 3.57 10.00
N LEU A 83 -6.07 2.54 9.16
CA LEU A 83 -6.10 2.68 7.71
C LEU A 83 -7.54 2.97 7.29
N HIS A 84 -7.78 4.19 6.83
CA HIS A 84 -9.09 4.62 6.31
C HIS A 84 -9.17 4.33 4.81
N ILE A 85 -10.20 3.62 4.39
CA ILE A 85 -10.56 3.38 3.00
C ILE A 85 -12.01 3.76 2.85
N ASP A 86 -12.30 4.75 2.00
CA ASP A 86 -13.67 5.23 1.77
C ASP A 86 -14.56 4.11 1.25
N GLU A 87 -15.83 4.18 1.58
CA GLU A 87 -16.83 3.29 1.02
C GLU A 87 -16.88 3.40 -0.51
N TYR A 88 -17.09 2.28 -1.17
CA TYR A 88 -17.22 2.27 -2.62
C TYR A 88 -18.59 2.84 -3.01
N ALA A 89 -18.60 3.92 -3.78
CA ALA A 89 -19.82 4.67 -4.13
C ALA A 89 -20.93 3.82 -4.76
N TRP A 90 -20.56 2.72 -5.42
CA TRP A 90 -21.50 1.80 -6.07
C TRP A 90 -21.66 0.49 -5.29
N GLY A 91 -21.23 0.47 -4.04
CA GLY A 91 -21.18 -0.73 -3.17
C GLY A 91 -22.42 -0.92 -2.34
N SER A 92 -23.61 -0.59 -2.80
CA SER A 92 -24.90 -0.82 -2.12
C SER A 92 -24.84 -1.31 -0.64
N MET A 93 -25.71 -2.23 -0.21
CA MET A 93 -25.83 -2.69 1.19
C MET A 93 -24.63 -3.52 1.71
N ASN A 94 -23.74 -3.99 0.84
CA ASN A 94 -22.60 -4.85 1.20
C ASN A 94 -21.24 -4.10 1.16
N ASN A 95 -21.23 -2.84 1.55
CA ASN A 95 -19.99 -2.07 1.62
C ASN A 95 -19.15 -2.46 2.84
N HIS A 96 -17.86 -2.12 2.81
CA HIS A 96 -16.96 -2.39 3.91
C HIS A 96 -16.99 -1.26 4.95
N ILE A 97 -16.59 -1.57 6.18
CA ILE A 97 -16.38 -0.55 7.21
C ILE A 97 -15.05 0.17 6.92
N PRO A 98 -15.06 1.51 6.76
CA PRO A 98 -13.89 2.28 6.32
C PRO A 98 -12.62 2.07 7.17
N ARG A 99 -12.75 1.98 8.48
CA ARG A 99 -11.62 1.88 9.43
C ARG A 99 -11.46 0.51 10.07
N ARG A 100 -11.98 -0.56 9.46
CA ARG A 100 -11.80 -1.90 10.00
C ARG A 100 -10.32 -2.28 10.09
N GLU A 101 -9.99 -3.17 10.98
CA GLU A 101 -8.67 -3.79 11.05
C GLU A 101 -8.44 -4.75 9.87
N ARG A 102 -7.20 -4.81 9.38
CA ARG A 102 -6.85 -5.65 8.23
C ARG A 102 -5.58 -6.42 8.53
N LYS A 103 -5.59 -7.71 8.20
CA LYS A 103 -4.41 -8.57 8.38
C LYS A 103 -3.37 -8.25 7.31
N LEU A 104 -2.11 -8.14 7.74
CA LEU A 104 -0.95 -8.03 6.88
C LEU A 104 -0.30 -9.39 6.65
N LEU A 105 0.19 -9.61 5.45
CA LEU A 105 0.85 -10.83 5.02
C LEU A 105 2.34 -10.56 4.84
N LEU A 106 3.15 -11.18 5.68
CA LEU A 106 4.61 -11.14 5.64
C LEU A 106 5.18 -12.55 5.74
N HIS A 107 6.44 -12.71 5.39
CA HIS A 107 7.14 -13.97 5.61
C HIS A 107 7.36 -14.22 7.12
N ARG A 108 7.39 -15.50 7.50
CA ARG A 108 7.54 -15.89 8.93
C ARG A 108 8.82 -15.33 9.58
N HIS A 109 9.90 -15.22 8.82
CA HIS A 109 11.16 -14.68 9.31
C HIS A 109 11.06 -13.16 9.57
N GLU A 110 10.33 -12.42 8.73
CA GLU A 110 10.07 -10.98 8.90
C GLU A 110 9.18 -10.73 10.13
N LEU A 111 8.10 -11.50 10.27
CA LEU A 111 7.23 -11.43 11.45
C LEU A 111 8.01 -11.68 12.76
N ARG A 112 8.87 -12.71 12.79
CA ARG A 112 9.73 -12.97 13.95
C ARG A 112 10.68 -11.82 14.26
N LYS A 113 11.31 -11.25 13.22
CA LYS A 113 12.20 -10.09 13.36
C LYS A 113 11.46 -8.87 13.90
N LEU A 114 10.30 -8.53 13.33
CA LEU A 114 9.46 -7.41 13.78
C LEU A 114 8.99 -7.63 15.22
N LYS A 115 8.53 -8.83 15.56
CA LYS A 115 8.07 -9.18 16.91
C LYS A 115 9.17 -8.98 17.95
N LYS A 116 10.39 -9.46 17.67
CA LYS A 116 11.57 -9.28 18.55
C LYS A 116 11.86 -7.79 18.80
N HIS A 117 11.75 -6.94 17.78
CA HIS A 117 11.95 -5.51 17.92
C HIS A 117 10.84 -4.82 18.72
N MET A 118 9.62 -5.29 18.61
CA MET A 118 8.49 -4.78 19.41
C MET A 118 8.59 -5.16 20.88
N GLU A 119 9.01 -6.41 21.16
CA GLU A 119 9.21 -6.91 22.52
C GLU A 119 10.37 -6.20 23.25
N ALA A 120 11.40 -5.78 22.52
CA ALA A 120 12.48 -4.98 23.05
C ALA A 120 12.04 -3.56 23.48
N GLY A 121 10.86 -3.12 23.05
CA GLY A 121 10.27 -1.82 23.40
C GLY A 121 10.84 -0.62 22.64
N GLY A 122 10.16 0.52 22.80
CA GLY A 122 10.58 1.80 22.23
C GLY A 122 10.38 1.97 20.72
N LYS A 123 9.86 0.95 20.03
CA LYS A 123 9.62 0.98 18.57
C LYS A 123 8.16 0.79 18.23
N ASN A 124 7.76 1.35 17.11
CA ASN A 124 6.41 1.23 16.56
C ASN A 124 6.48 0.75 15.12
N ILE A 125 5.48 -0.01 14.68
CA ILE A 125 5.33 -0.41 13.29
C ILE A 125 4.27 0.49 12.66
N ILE A 126 4.66 1.29 11.67
CA ILE A 126 3.80 2.30 11.06
C ILE A 126 3.81 2.11 9.55
N PRO A 127 2.63 2.12 8.88
CA PRO A 127 2.57 2.06 7.44
C PRO A 127 3.09 3.38 6.85
N THR A 128 4.06 3.27 5.93
CA THR A 128 4.69 4.42 5.27
C THR A 128 3.99 4.77 3.97
N ARG A 129 3.60 3.75 3.22
CA ARG A 129 2.85 3.92 1.96
C ARG A 129 2.07 2.67 1.59
N LEU A 130 1.06 2.88 0.77
CA LEU A 130 0.23 1.86 0.16
C LEU A 130 0.26 2.04 -1.36
N TYR A 131 0.49 0.98 -2.11
CA TYR A 131 0.66 1.04 -3.55
C TYR A 131 0.22 -0.25 -4.24
N PHE A 132 0.03 -0.17 -5.54
CA PHE A 132 -0.24 -1.33 -6.38
C PHE A 132 1.05 -1.85 -6.99
N LYS A 133 1.27 -3.14 -6.84
CA LYS A 133 2.33 -3.89 -7.52
C LYS A 133 1.66 -4.93 -8.39
N GLU A 134 1.73 -4.74 -9.71
CA GLU A 134 0.92 -5.49 -10.68
C GLU A 134 -0.58 -5.35 -10.36
N ALA A 135 -1.26 -6.44 -10.01
CA ALA A 135 -2.67 -6.42 -9.63
C ALA A 135 -2.92 -6.44 -8.12
N LEU A 136 -1.85 -6.56 -7.30
CA LEU A 136 -1.92 -6.71 -5.86
C LEU A 136 -1.69 -5.39 -5.13
N VAL A 137 -2.41 -5.19 -4.03
CA VAL A 137 -2.17 -4.09 -3.11
C VAL A 137 -1.07 -4.49 -2.13
N LYS A 138 -0.05 -3.65 -2.01
CA LYS A 138 1.05 -3.79 -1.08
C LYS A 138 1.09 -2.62 -0.12
N VAL A 139 1.52 -2.89 1.10
CA VAL A 139 1.76 -1.89 2.14
C VAL A 139 3.24 -1.94 2.51
N GLU A 140 3.92 -0.83 2.42
CA GLU A 140 5.24 -0.69 3.02
C GLU A 140 5.05 -0.26 4.47
N ILE A 141 5.60 -1.04 5.39
CA ILE A 141 5.60 -0.75 6.82
C ILE A 141 7.02 -0.41 7.27
N GLY A 142 7.13 0.58 8.15
CA GLY A 142 8.38 1.00 8.77
C GLY A 142 8.44 0.60 10.23
N LEU A 143 9.59 0.07 10.64
CA LEU A 143 9.96 -0.02 12.04
C LEU A 143 10.48 1.34 12.47
N CYS A 144 9.76 2.01 13.35
CA CYS A 144 9.92 3.43 13.63
C CYS A 144 10.20 3.70 15.11
N VAL A 145 11.06 4.69 15.35
CA VAL A 145 11.29 5.28 16.69
C VAL A 145 10.72 6.70 16.67
N GLY A 146 10.00 7.08 17.73
CA GLY A 146 9.45 8.44 17.86
C GLY A 146 10.56 9.48 17.98
N LYS A 147 10.47 10.54 17.18
CA LYS A 147 11.38 11.71 17.30
C LYS A 147 11.12 12.48 18.59
N LYS A 148 12.17 12.95 19.23
CA LYS A 148 12.06 13.89 20.35
C LYS A 148 11.53 15.24 19.86
N LEU A 149 10.91 16.01 20.74
CA LEU A 149 10.35 17.33 20.39
C LEU A 149 11.39 18.29 19.82
N PHE A 150 12.64 18.18 20.28
CA PHE A 150 13.77 18.97 19.79
C PHE A 150 14.07 18.67 18.31
N ASP A 151 14.18 17.39 17.96
CA ASP A 151 14.45 16.94 16.58
C ASP A 151 13.36 17.40 15.60
N LYS A 152 12.08 17.37 16.05
CA LYS A 152 10.95 17.86 15.25
C LYS A 152 11.06 19.35 14.93
N ARG A 153 11.51 20.16 15.88
CA ARG A 153 11.67 21.61 15.69
C ARG A 153 12.81 21.92 14.72
N GLU A 154 13.92 21.20 14.80
CA GLU A 154 15.03 21.37 13.84
C GLU A 154 14.64 21.01 12.42
N ASP A 155 13.94 19.90 12.22
CA ASP A 155 13.44 19.49 10.90
C ASP A 155 12.49 20.53 10.29
N LEU A 156 11.64 21.16 11.10
CA LEU A 156 10.76 22.23 10.65
C LEU A 156 11.52 23.49 10.25
N LYS A 157 12.55 23.88 11.02
CA LYS A 157 13.44 25.01 10.69
C LYS A 157 14.18 24.76 9.36
N LYS A 158 14.77 23.57 9.19
CA LYS A 158 15.46 23.21 7.93
C LYS A 158 14.52 23.26 6.72
N LYS A 159 13.28 22.78 6.86
CA LYS A 159 12.28 22.85 5.78
C LYS A 159 11.84 24.29 5.47
N ALA A 160 11.73 25.17 6.47
CA ALA A 160 11.41 26.56 6.26
C ALA A 160 12.50 27.24 5.45
N VAL A 161 13.76 27.10 5.88
CA VAL A 161 14.92 27.67 5.17
C VAL A 161 15.01 27.19 3.71
N MET A 162 14.75 25.90 3.45
CA MET A 162 14.75 25.40 2.06
C MET A 162 13.65 25.99 1.18
N ARG A 163 12.48 26.33 1.75
CA ARG A 163 11.40 26.99 0.98
C ARG A 163 11.71 28.44 0.62
N ASP A 164 12.49 29.11 1.46
CA ASP A 164 12.86 30.51 1.26
C ASP A 164 14.02 30.66 0.26
N MET A 165 14.64 29.55 -0.15
CA MET A 165 15.76 29.51 -1.11
C MET A 165 15.36 29.09 -2.54
N ASP A 166 14.10 28.65 -2.75
CA ASP A 166 13.52 28.35 -4.08
C ASP A 166 12.67 29.54 -4.57
#